data_529a2ae2a4a2876f53b53a0bab5c3368
#
_entry.id   529a2ae2a4a2876f53b53a0bab5c3368
#
_cell.length_a   1.000
_cell.length_b   1.000
_cell.length_c   1.000
_cell.angle_alpha   90.00
_cell.angle_beta   90.00
_cell.angle_gamma   90.00
#
_symmetry.space_group_name_H-M   'P 1'
#
loop_
_entity.id
_entity.type
_entity.pdbx_description
1 polymer ?
#
loop_
_entity_poly.entity_id
_entity_poly.type
_entity_poly.pdbx_seq_one_letter_code
_entity_poly.pdbx_strand_id
1 'polypeptide(L)'
;MVQIVRTDVYERWARKLKDRNAVARLSVAIRKLSLGKFGDVKSVGGGVSEVRIDHGPGYRLYFTRRQSGEIVILLCGGTKQRQ
;
A
#
# COMPACT_ATOMS: atom_id res chain seq x y z
N MET A 1 -12.12 12.95 -2.27
CA MET A 1 -11.21 12.09 -1.50
C MET A 1 -11.96 10.82 -1.11
N VAL A 2 -11.36 9.68 -1.36
CA VAL A 2 -12.01 8.41 -1.04
C VAL A 2 -11.55 7.92 0.33
N GLN A 3 -12.36 7.09 0.93
CA GLN A 3 -12.07 6.53 2.22
C GLN A 3 -11.05 5.41 2.11
N ILE A 4 -10.15 5.37 3.07
CA ILE A 4 -9.12 4.32 3.14
C ILE A 4 -9.42 3.44 4.35
N VAL A 5 -9.45 2.13 4.11
CA VAL A 5 -9.60 1.15 5.18
C VAL A 5 -8.32 0.34 5.26
N ARG A 6 -7.75 0.24 6.44
CA ARG A 6 -6.54 -0.55 6.66
C ARG A 6 -6.90 -1.83 7.37
N THR A 7 -6.50 -2.96 6.78
CA THR A 7 -6.78 -4.26 7.40
C THR A 7 -5.90 -4.46 8.62
N ASP A 8 -6.32 -5.38 9.50
CA ASP A 8 -5.52 -5.73 10.66
C ASP A 8 -4.16 -6.28 10.27
N VAL A 9 -4.12 -7.02 9.18
CA VAL A 9 -2.86 -7.59 8.68
C VAL A 9 -1.90 -6.46 8.34
N TYR A 10 -2.39 -5.46 7.60
CA TYR A 10 -1.55 -4.33 7.24
C TYR A 10 -1.11 -3.55 8.48
N GLU A 11 -2.03 -3.26 9.37
CA GLU A 11 -1.71 -2.46 10.56
C GLU A 11 -0.70 -3.14 11.46
N ARG A 12 -0.83 -4.44 11.60
CA ARG A 12 0.10 -5.21 12.42
C ARG A 12 1.50 -5.17 11.84
N TRP A 13 1.59 -5.32 10.53
CA TRP A 13 2.87 -5.26 9.85
C TRP A 13 3.47 -3.86 9.98
N ALA A 14 2.68 -2.82 9.77
CA ALA A 14 3.17 -1.45 9.80
C ALA A 14 3.68 -1.05 11.17
N ARG A 15 3.03 -1.54 12.21
CA ARG A 15 3.46 -1.22 13.58
C ARG A 15 4.83 -1.78 13.91
N LYS A 16 5.19 -2.88 13.27
CA LYS A 16 6.49 -3.50 13.50
C LYS A 16 7.60 -2.91 12.66
N LEU A 17 7.25 -2.07 11.73
CA LEU A 17 8.22 -1.47 10.82
C LEU A 17 9.02 -0.41 11.57
N LYS A 18 10.33 -0.62 11.67
CA LYS A 18 11.19 0.26 12.45
C LYS A 18 11.72 1.43 11.67
N ASP A 19 11.78 1.32 10.37
CA ASP A 19 12.30 2.37 9.51
C ASP A 19 11.27 3.49 9.41
N ARG A 20 11.52 4.60 10.07
CA ARG A 20 10.58 5.71 10.10
C ARG A 20 10.40 6.36 8.74
N ASN A 21 11.45 6.38 7.93
CA ASN A 21 11.33 6.92 6.59
C ASN A 21 10.43 6.06 5.72
N ALA A 22 10.50 4.75 5.91
CA ALA A 22 9.60 3.85 5.20
C ALA A 22 8.15 4.10 5.59
N VAL A 23 7.89 4.30 6.89
CA VAL A 23 6.55 4.60 7.37
C VAL A 23 6.03 5.88 6.72
N ALA A 24 6.87 6.90 6.64
CA ALA A 24 6.48 8.16 6.03
C ALA A 24 6.15 7.98 4.55
N ARG A 25 6.94 7.18 3.84
CA ARG A 25 6.69 6.96 2.42
C ARG A 25 5.42 6.15 2.18
N LEU A 26 5.13 5.21 3.07
CA LEU A 26 3.87 4.49 3.00
C LEU A 26 2.69 5.43 3.20
N SER A 27 2.79 6.33 4.16
CA SER A 27 1.73 7.30 4.41
C SER A 27 1.49 8.18 3.20
N VAL A 28 2.56 8.61 2.55
CA VAL A 28 2.44 9.42 1.33
C VAL A 28 1.75 8.63 0.22
N ALA A 29 2.15 7.37 0.04
CA ALA A 29 1.55 6.54 -1.00
C ALA A 29 0.06 6.35 -0.77
N ILE A 30 -0.33 6.07 0.47
CA ILE A 30 -1.73 5.87 0.81
C ILE A 30 -2.52 7.17 0.59
N ARG A 31 -1.93 8.30 0.95
CA ARG A 31 -2.58 9.57 0.73
C ARG A 31 -2.82 9.83 -0.75
N LYS A 32 -1.84 9.51 -1.59
CA LYS A 32 -2.02 9.67 -3.03
C LYS A 32 -3.19 8.83 -3.54
N LEU A 33 -3.33 7.62 -3.03
CA LEU A 33 -4.45 6.77 -3.42
C LEU A 33 -5.78 7.41 -3.02
N SER A 34 -5.83 8.02 -1.83
CA SER A 34 -7.07 8.65 -1.37
C SER A 34 -7.44 9.85 -2.24
N LEU A 35 -6.46 10.44 -2.89
CA LEU A 35 -6.69 11.57 -3.79
C LEU A 35 -6.90 11.15 -5.24
N GLY A 36 -6.97 9.86 -5.49
CA GLY A 36 -7.21 9.36 -6.84
C GLY A 36 -5.98 9.34 -7.73
N LYS A 37 -4.80 9.44 -7.16
CA LYS A 37 -3.57 9.45 -7.94
C LYS A 37 -2.99 8.05 -8.03
N PHE A 38 -3.20 7.43 -9.18
CA PHE A 38 -2.84 6.02 -9.39
C PHE A 38 -1.72 5.83 -10.40
N GLY A 39 -0.84 6.82 -10.56
CA GLY A 39 0.17 6.77 -11.59
C GLY A 39 1.11 5.58 -11.50
N ASP A 40 1.45 5.17 -10.27
CA ASP A 40 2.39 4.06 -10.06
C ASP A 40 1.69 2.76 -9.70
N VAL A 41 0.40 2.69 -9.94
CA VAL A 41 -0.40 1.53 -9.58
C VAL A 41 -0.39 0.52 -10.72
N LYS A 42 -0.31 -0.75 -10.36
CA LYS A 42 -0.28 -1.84 -11.32
C LYS A 42 -1.24 -2.92 -10.87
N SER A 43 -2.06 -3.41 -11.79
CA SER A 43 -2.95 -4.52 -11.48
C SER A 43 -2.15 -5.82 -11.41
N VAL A 44 -2.41 -6.62 -10.39
CA VAL A 44 -1.75 -7.92 -10.25
C VAL A 44 -2.75 -9.06 -10.36
N GLY A 45 -3.99 -8.76 -10.76
CA GLY A 45 -5.01 -9.78 -10.96
C GLY A 45 -5.91 -9.93 -9.76
N GLY A 46 -7.08 -10.55 -9.98
CA GLY A 46 -8.03 -10.82 -8.90
C GLY A 46 -8.59 -9.58 -8.24
N GLY A 47 -8.58 -8.45 -8.92
CA GLY A 47 -9.06 -7.22 -8.32
C GLY A 47 -8.08 -6.55 -7.38
N VAL A 48 -6.87 -7.07 -7.31
CA VAL A 48 -5.82 -6.53 -6.44
C VAL A 48 -4.87 -5.66 -7.25
N SER A 49 -4.47 -4.54 -6.67
CA SER A 49 -3.50 -3.64 -7.28
C SER A 49 -2.31 -3.47 -6.37
N GLU A 50 -1.20 -3.07 -6.94
CA GLU A 50 0.07 -2.95 -6.26
C GLU A 50 0.64 -1.56 -6.45
N VAL A 51 1.19 -0.99 -5.40
CA VAL A 51 2.00 0.23 -5.46
C VAL A 51 3.39 -0.11 -4.96
N ARG A 52 4.40 0.24 -5.74
CA ARG A 52 5.77 0.04 -5.31
C ARG A 52 6.27 1.27 -4.60
N ILE A 53 6.96 1.04 -3.51
CA ILE A 53 7.58 2.10 -2.74
C ILE A 53 9.08 1.88 -2.80
N ASP A 54 9.74 2.75 -3.54
CA ASP A 54 11.16 2.62 -3.82
C ASP A 54 11.97 3.27 -2.71
N HIS A 55 12.14 2.53 -1.63
CA HIS A 55 12.85 3.01 -0.45
C HIS A 55 13.46 1.82 0.27
N GLY A 56 14.74 1.90 0.59
CA GLY A 56 15.43 0.84 1.29
C GLY A 56 15.37 -0.46 0.50
N PRO A 57 14.93 -1.55 1.14
CA PRO A 57 14.85 -2.82 0.44
C PRO A 57 13.71 -2.90 -0.58
N GLY A 58 12.87 -1.88 -0.62
CA GLY A 58 11.72 -1.88 -1.50
C GLY A 58 10.51 -2.51 -0.85
N TYR A 59 9.37 -1.84 -0.99
CA TYR A 59 8.13 -2.35 -0.43
C TYR A 59 7.06 -2.39 -1.49
N ARG A 60 6.07 -3.24 -1.31
CA ARG A 60 4.93 -3.36 -2.21
C ARG A 60 3.67 -3.31 -1.38
N LEU A 61 2.84 -2.34 -1.68
CA LEU A 61 1.58 -2.12 -0.99
C LEU A 61 0.46 -2.69 -1.86
N TYR A 62 -0.34 -3.59 -1.31
CA TYR A 62 -1.43 -4.22 -2.05
C TYR A 62 -2.77 -3.72 -1.55
N PHE A 63 -3.64 -3.40 -2.47
CA PHE A 63 -4.95 -2.87 -2.12
C PHE A 63 -6.00 -3.29 -3.13
N THR A 64 -7.26 -3.16 -2.74
CA THR A 64 -8.39 -3.32 -3.66
C THR A 64 -9.22 -2.06 -3.62
N ARG A 65 -9.98 -1.83 -4.70
CA ARG A 65 -10.95 -0.75 -4.75
C ARG A 65 -12.34 -1.35 -4.81
N ARG A 66 -13.23 -0.86 -3.96
CA ARG A 66 -14.61 -1.29 -3.98
C ARG A 66 -15.38 -0.46 -4.99
N GLN A 67 -16.58 -0.92 -5.35
CA GLN A 67 -17.41 -0.19 -6.30
C GLN A 67 -17.73 1.21 -5.80
N SER A 68 -17.82 1.39 -4.50
CA SER A 68 -18.06 2.71 -3.90
C SER A 68 -16.89 3.65 -4.05
N GLY A 69 -15.73 3.15 -4.47
CA GLY A 69 -14.50 3.94 -4.52
C GLY A 69 -13.64 3.77 -3.29
N GLU A 70 -14.16 3.14 -2.25
CA GLU A 70 -13.40 2.90 -1.04
C GLU A 70 -12.19 2.03 -1.33
N ILE A 71 -11.05 2.36 -0.73
CA ILE A 71 -9.81 1.61 -0.93
C ILE A 71 -9.51 0.82 0.33
N VAL A 72 -9.29 -0.47 0.16
CA VAL A 72 -8.97 -1.36 1.26
C VAL A 72 -7.50 -1.77 1.13
N ILE A 73 -6.68 -1.37 2.10
CA ILE A 73 -5.26 -1.73 2.12
C ILE A 73 -5.14 -3.11 2.72
N LEU A 74 -4.74 -4.06 1.89
CA LEU A 74 -4.71 -5.46 2.27
C LEU A 74 -3.48 -5.80 3.08
N LEU A 75 -2.31 -5.52 2.53
CA LEU A 75 -1.06 -5.82 3.20
C LEU A 75 0.08 -5.10 2.51
N CYS A 76 1.22 -5.10 3.15
CA CYS A 76 2.43 -4.57 2.57
C CYS A 76 3.57 -5.51 2.95
N GLY A 77 4.60 -5.52 2.13
CA GLY A 77 5.75 -6.37 2.40
C GLY A 77 6.49 -6.63 1.11
N GLY A 78 7.01 -7.84 1.00
CA GLY A 78 7.60 -8.26 -0.25
C GLY A 78 8.82 -7.48 -0.62
N THR A 79 9.79 -7.44 0.26
CA THR A 79 11.07 -6.87 -0.14
C THR A 79 11.65 -7.73 -1.24
N LYS A 80 12.47 -7.13 -2.06
CA LYS A 80 13.02 -7.81 -3.20
C LYS A 80 13.84 -9.03 -2.84
N GLN A 81 14.43 -9.02 -1.67
CA GLN A 81 15.30 -10.11 -1.28
C GLN A 81 14.58 -11.38 -0.97
N ARG A 82 13.29 -11.35 -0.90
CA ARG A 82 12.52 -12.53 -0.53
C ARG A 82 12.12 -13.38 -1.71
N GLN A 83 12.83 -13.31 -2.74
CA GLN A 83 12.52 -14.08 -3.95
C GLN A 83 12.85 -15.53 -3.86
#